data_d149abbf58b676103371d6071c1d2005
#
_entry.id   d149abbf58b676103371d6071c1d2005
#
_cell.length_a   1.000
_cell.length_b   1.000
_cell.length_c   1.000
_cell.angle_alpha   90.00
_cell.angle_beta   90.00
_cell.angle_gamma   90.00
#
_symmetry.space_group_name_H-M   'P 1'
#
loop_
_entity.id
_entity.type
_entity.pdbx_description
1 polymer ?
#
loop_
_entity_poly.entity_id
_entity_poly.type
_entity_poly.pdbx_seq_one_letter_code
_entity_poly.pdbx_strand_id
1 'polypeptide(L)'
;MAQAPRKHAPTQQPLAERLRPQTLGEVIGQQHLLGEGMALRLAFESGQPHSCILWGPPGTGKTTIARLMANAFDAQFITISAVLGGVKEIREAVEQAQTARDGLEQRHTIVFVDECHRFNKSQQDAFLPHVESGLFTFIGATTENPSFEVNSALLSRAAVYVLQPLNAQDLQQIVDRALAQSAIPTLEAAAVDRLIAYADGDARRLLNTLETLAIAAMQEKTETITDAWLLKVLGERMRRYDKGGEQFYDTISALHKSVRGSDPDASL
;
A
#
# COMPACT_ATOMS: atom_id res chain seq x y z
N MET A 1 47.01 10.87 -13.21
CA MET A 1 45.76 10.79 -13.99
C MET A 1 44.59 10.82 -13.00
N ALA A 2 43.91 11.96 -12.89
CA ALA A 2 42.78 12.15 -12.00
C ALA A 2 41.50 11.61 -12.69
N GLN A 3 40.84 10.66 -12.04
CA GLN A 3 39.52 10.17 -12.51
C GLN A 3 38.50 11.28 -12.35
N ALA A 4 37.81 11.62 -13.46
CA ALA A 4 36.71 12.54 -13.47
C ALA A 4 35.56 12.01 -12.58
N PRO A 5 34.84 12.87 -11.82
CA PRO A 5 33.73 12.45 -10.98
C PRO A 5 32.64 11.86 -11.86
N ARG A 6 32.21 10.64 -11.56
CA ARG A 6 31.04 10.01 -12.19
C ARG A 6 29.82 10.88 -11.89
N LYS A 7 29.23 11.50 -12.91
CA LYS A 7 27.91 12.14 -12.82
C LYS A 7 26.93 11.08 -12.34
N HIS A 8 26.41 11.25 -11.12
CA HIS A 8 25.25 10.47 -10.69
C HIS A 8 24.13 10.75 -11.69
N ALA A 9 23.70 9.70 -12.40
CA ALA A 9 22.46 9.74 -13.13
C ALA A 9 21.32 10.06 -12.11
N PRO A 10 20.32 10.89 -12.48
CA PRO A 10 19.19 11.13 -11.59
C PRO A 10 18.61 9.79 -11.19
N THR A 11 18.50 9.53 -9.88
CA THR A 11 17.87 8.33 -9.34
C THR A 11 16.44 8.28 -9.91
N GLN A 12 16.19 7.39 -10.87
CA GLN A 12 14.85 7.20 -11.39
C GLN A 12 13.99 6.71 -10.23
N GLN A 13 12.87 7.42 -9.98
CA GLN A 13 11.89 6.98 -8.99
C GLN A 13 11.44 5.54 -9.33
N PRO A 14 11.23 4.68 -8.31
CA PRO A 14 10.72 3.32 -8.50
C PRO A 14 9.43 3.30 -9.34
N LEU A 15 9.23 2.26 -10.13
CA LEU A 15 8.07 2.13 -11.01
C LEU A 15 6.75 2.28 -10.25
N ALA A 16 6.67 1.72 -9.05
CA ALA A 16 5.51 1.83 -8.17
C ALA A 16 5.19 3.28 -7.75
N GLU A 17 6.19 4.17 -7.65
CA GLU A 17 5.98 5.59 -7.34
C GLU A 17 5.61 6.37 -8.60
N ARG A 18 6.24 6.08 -9.75
CA ARG A 18 5.93 6.74 -11.03
C ARG A 18 4.50 6.46 -11.51
N LEU A 19 4.00 5.25 -11.28
CA LEU A 19 2.66 4.80 -11.69
C LEU A 19 1.61 5.02 -10.58
N ARG A 20 1.97 5.70 -9.49
CA ARG A 20 1.02 6.00 -8.42
C ARG A 20 -0.13 6.86 -8.95
N PRO A 21 -1.40 6.44 -8.76
CA PRO A 21 -2.56 7.25 -9.11
C PRO A 21 -2.46 8.68 -8.57
N GLN A 22 -2.76 9.65 -9.41
CA GLN A 22 -2.79 11.09 -9.07
C GLN A 22 -4.22 11.60 -8.90
N THR A 23 -5.20 10.87 -9.44
CA THR A 23 -6.63 11.16 -9.32
C THR A 23 -7.39 9.94 -8.84
N LEU A 24 -8.58 10.15 -8.28
CA LEU A 24 -9.44 9.07 -7.82
C LEU A 24 -9.84 8.11 -8.96
N GLY A 25 -10.06 8.65 -10.17
CA GLY A 25 -10.41 7.86 -11.35
C GLY A 25 -9.30 6.93 -11.85
N GLU A 26 -8.05 7.18 -11.45
CA GLU A 26 -6.91 6.32 -11.79
C GLU A 26 -6.71 5.16 -10.82
N VAL A 27 -7.42 5.15 -9.68
CA VAL A 27 -7.32 4.06 -8.71
C VAL A 27 -7.96 2.80 -9.29
N ILE A 28 -7.18 1.74 -9.38
CA ILE A 28 -7.65 0.44 -9.84
C ILE A 28 -8.07 -0.39 -8.63
N GLY A 29 -9.19 -1.08 -8.76
CA GLY A 29 -9.79 -1.86 -7.68
C GLY A 29 -10.53 -1.01 -6.63
N GLN A 30 -10.82 -1.60 -5.48
CA GLN A 30 -11.49 -0.98 -4.32
C GLN A 30 -12.88 -0.37 -4.64
N GLN A 31 -13.61 -0.93 -5.60
CA GLN A 31 -14.91 -0.41 -6.04
C GLN A 31 -15.96 -0.36 -4.92
N HIS A 32 -15.88 -1.25 -3.93
CA HIS A 32 -16.74 -1.26 -2.75
C HIS A 32 -16.51 -0.05 -1.81
N LEU A 33 -15.40 0.68 -1.96
CA LEU A 33 -15.08 1.90 -1.20
C LEU A 33 -15.16 3.16 -2.07
N LEU A 34 -14.71 3.06 -3.33
CA LEU A 34 -14.48 4.18 -4.23
C LEU A 34 -15.49 4.23 -5.40
N GLY A 35 -16.38 3.24 -5.50
CA GLY A 35 -17.48 3.24 -6.47
C GLY A 35 -18.46 4.38 -6.24
N GLU A 36 -19.30 4.66 -7.23
CA GLU A 36 -20.31 5.71 -7.14
C GLU A 36 -21.25 5.50 -5.95
N GLY A 37 -21.46 6.54 -5.15
CA GLY A 37 -22.30 6.49 -3.95
C GLY A 37 -21.68 5.80 -2.74
N MET A 38 -20.44 5.30 -2.83
CA MET A 38 -19.77 4.67 -1.70
C MET A 38 -19.22 5.72 -0.71
N ALA A 39 -19.18 5.35 0.57
CA ALA A 39 -18.90 6.28 1.67
C ALA A 39 -17.56 7.03 1.52
N LEU A 40 -16.50 6.34 1.12
CA LEU A 40 -15.21 6.99 0.91
C LEU A 40 -15.23 7.90 -0.33
N ARG A 41 -15.91 7.50 -1.40
CA ARG A 41 -16.11 8.33 -2.59
C ARG A 41 -16.87 9.61 -2.26
N LEU A 42 -17.95 9.52 -1.51
CA LEU A 42 -18.75 10.68 -1.07
C LEU A 42 -17.92 11.64 -0.22
N ALA A 43 -17.01 11.13 0.62
CA ALA A 43 -16.10 11.96 1.38
C ALA A 43 -15.18 12.78 0.47
N PHE A 44 -14.61 12.18 -0.58
CA PHE A 44 -13.83 12.90 -1.58
C PHE A 44 -14.66 13.99 -2.29
N GLU A 45 -15.89 13.67 -2.67
CA GLU A 45 -16.77 14.58 -3.42
C GLU A 45 -17.33 15.72 -2.54
N SER A 46 -17.52 15.48 -1.24
CA SER A 46 -18.00 16.49 -0.31
C SER A 46 -16.94 17.55 0.04
N GLY A 47 -15.67 17.29 -0.26
CA GLY A 47 -14.58 18.18 0.13
C GLY A 47 -14.34 18.25 1.64
N GLN A 48 -14.94 17.35 2.43
CA GLN A 48 -14.80 17.31 3.89
C GLN A 48 -13.97 16.12 4.35
N PRO A 49 -12.69 16.34 4.70
CA PRO A 49 -11.86 15.27 5.21
C PRO A 49 -12.37 14.80 6.58
N HIS A 50 -12.38 13.50 6.80
CA HIS A 50 -12.69 12.92 8.10
C HIS A 50 -11.61 11.92 8.50
N SER A 51 -11.42 11.76 9.80
CA SER A 51 -10.45 10.80 10.32
C SER A 51 -10.85 9.37 10.01
N CYS A 52 -9.90 8.56 9.55
CA CYS A 52 -10.16 7.18 9.17
C CYS A 52 -8.96 6.25 9.38
N ILE A 53 -9.25 4.97 9.37
CA ILE A 53 -8.27 3.91 9.38
C ILE A 53 -8.45 3.09 8.10
N LEU A 54 -7.39 3.03 7.31
CA LEU A 54 -7.31 2.23 6.10
C LEU A 54 -6.69 0.87 6.47
N TRP A 55 -7.50 -0.16 6.54
CA TRP A 55 -7.10 -1.51 6.91
C TRP A 55 -7.10 -2.44 5.71
N GLY A 56 -6.05 -3.24 5.54
CA GLY A 56 -5.99 -4.25 4.49
C GLY A 56 -4.57 -4.71 4.20
N PRO A 57 -4.41 -5.73 3.34
CA PRO A 57 -3.12 -6.31 2.99
C PRO A 57 -2.15 -5.28 2.39
N PRO A 58 -0.85 -5.58 2.31
CA PRO A 58 0.12 -4.72 1.66
C PRO A 58 -0.23 -4.54 0.17
N GLY A 59 0.22 -3.43 -0.42
CA GLY A 59 0.06 -3.16 -1.85
C GLY A 59 -1.35 -2.87 -2.35
N THR A 60 -2.36 -2.75 -1.47
CA THR A 60 -3.77 -2.50 -1.83
C THR A 60 -4.13 -1.03 -2.05
N GLY A 61 -3.18 -0.11 -1.85
CA GLY A 61 -3.37 1.32 -2.14
C GLY A 61 -3.62 2.22 -0.93
N LYS A 62 -3.46 1.76 0.33
CA LYS A 62 -3.68 2.57 1.56
C LYS A 62 -3.00 3.95 1.50
N THR A 63 -1.69 3.98 1.30
CA THR A 63 -0.93 5.24 1.19
C THR A 63 -1.35 6.10 -0.01
N THR A 64 -1.72 5.46 -1.12
CA THR A 64 -2.22 6.14 -2.32
C THR A 64 -3.52 6.86 -2.04
N ILE A 65 -4.50 6.18 -1.43
CA ILE A 65 -5.78 6.77 -1.06
C ILE A 65 -5.58 7.94 -0.09
N ALA A 66 -4.71 7.80 0.94
CA ALA A 66 -4.43 8.88 1.87
C ALA A 66 -3.84 10.13 1.18
N ARG A 67 -2.92 9.94 0.23
CA ARG A 67 -2.37 11.06 -0.57
C ARG A 67 -3.41 11.70 -1.47
N LEU A 68 -4.27 10.91 -2.10
CA LEU A 68 -5.37 11.43 -2.92
C LEU A 68 -6.36 12.25 -2.08
N MET A 69 -6.64 11.83 -0.85
CA MET A 69 -7.44 12.63 0.09
C MET A 69 -6.77 13.99 0.35
N ALA A 70 -5.47 14.01 0.63
CA ALA A 70 -4.75 15.26 0.87
C ALA A 70 -4.79 16.19 -0.35
N ASN A 71 -4.63 15.65 -1.54
CA ASN A 71 -4.70 16.44 -2.78
C ASN A 71 -6.13 16.96 -3.03
N ALA A 72 -7.15 16.13 -2.82
CA ALA A 72 -8.54 16.52 -3.04
C ALA A 72 -9.02 17.64 -2.10
N PHE A 73 -8.44 17.71 -0.90
CA PHE A 73 -8.79 18.71 0.13
C PHE A 73 -7.81 19.87 0.21
N ASP A 74 -6.85 19.96 -0.71
CA ASP A 74 -5.73 20.92 -0.65
C ASP A 74 -5.07 20.96 0.73
N ALA A 75 -4.93 19.81 1.38
CA ALA A 75 -4.41 19.72 2.72
C ALA A 75 -2.89 19.53 2.74
N GLN A 76 -2.24 20.05 3.77
CA GLN A 76 -0.86 19.67 4.07
C GLN A 76 -0.83 18.20 4.46
N PHE A 77 0.08 17.41 3.84
CA PHE A 77 0.21 15.98 4.09
C PHE A 77 1.48 15.68 4.90
N ILE A 78 1.29 15.28 6.16
CA ILE A 78 2.37 14.89 7.06
C ILE A 78 2.36 13.37 7.20
N THR A 79 3.50 12.72 6.96
CA THR A 79 3.63 11.27 7.07
C THR A 79 4.47 10.90 8.29
N ILE A 80 3.93 10.04 9.13
CA ILE A 80 4.64 9.43 10.27
C ILE A 80 4.69 7.93 10.04
N SER A 81 5.90 7.34 10.12
CA SER A 81 6.06 5.89 10.15
C SER A 81 6.07 5.40 11.59
N ALA A 82 5.09 4.60 11.99
CA ALA A 82 5.06 4.06 13.35
C ALA A 82 6.17 3.01 13.61
N VAL A 83 6.87 2.56 12.57
CA VAL A 83 8.02 1.66 12.70
C VAL A 83 9.28 2.41 13.16
N LEU A 84 9.46 3.64 12.67
CA LEU A 84 10.67 4.46 12.91
C LEU A 84 10.40 5.64 13.84
N GLY A 85 9.14 6.06 13.94
CA GLY A 85 8.70 7.24 14.67
C GLY A 85 8.27 6.95 16.10
N GLY A 86 8.16 8.01 16.89
CA GLY A 86 7.71 7.98 18.28
C GLY A 86 6.99 9.26 18.70
N VAL A 87 7.02 9.58 19.98
CA VAL A 87 6.36 10.78 20.54
C VAL A 87 6.93 12.07 19.96
N LYS A 88 8.20 12.06 19.55
CA LYS A 88 8.86 13.24 18.95
C LYS A 88 8.21 13.60 17.62
N GLU A 89 8.07 12.63 16.72
CA GLU A 89 7.45 12.82 15.40
C GLU A 89 5.99 13.23 15.51
N ILE A 90 5.27 12.75 16.53
CA ILE A 90 3.89 13.17 16.81
C ILE A 90 3.87 14.66 17.21
N ARG A 91 4.77 15.11 18.08
CA ARG A 91 4.86 16.51 18.49
C ARG A 91 5.23 17.43 17.31
N GLU A 92 6.21 17.02 16.50
CA GLU A 92 6.58 17.78 15.29
C GLU A 92 5.40 17.91 14.32
N ALA A 93 4.60 16.85 14.13
CA ALA A 93 3.40 16.91 13.31
C ALA A 93 2.34 17.85 13.87
N VAL A 94 2.16 17.88 15.21
CA VAL A 94 1.27 18.81 15.88
C VAL A 94 1.72 20.25 15.68
N GLU A 95 3.01 20.56 15.86
CA GLU A 95 3.57 21.89 15.66
C GLU A 95 3.42 22.37 14.21
N GLN A 96 3.68 21.48 13.24
CA GLN A 96 3.47 21.77 11.83
C GLN A 96 1.99 22.04 11.50
N ALA A 97 1.06 21.25 12.06
CA ALA A 97 -0.37 21.43 11.86
C ALA A 97 -0.87 22.76 12.47
N GLN A 98 -0.36 23.13 13.65
CA GLN A 98 -0.64 24.43 14.26
C GLN A 98 -0.15 25.59 13.40
N THR A 99 1.10 25.46 12.90
CA THR A 99 1.69 26.49 12.02
C THR A 99 0.90 26.63 10.72
N ALA A 100 0.46 25.53 10.13
CA ALA A 100 -0.34 25.54 8.90
C ALA A 100 -1.72 26.18 9.11
N ARG A 101 -2.38 25.88 10.25
CA ARG A 101 -3.69 26.45 10.60
C ARG A 101 -3.61 27.94 10.91
N ASP A 102 -2.59 28.38 11.67
CA ASP A 102 -2.42 29.72 12.11
C ASP A 102 -1.73 30.64 11.08
N GLY A 103 -1.21 30.01 9.99
CA GLY A 103 -0.57 30.71 8.88
C GLY A 103 -1.55 31.48 7.98
N LEU A 104 -1.02 32.23 7.03
CA LEU A 104 -1.83 33.08 6.13
C LEU A 104 -2.81 32.28 5.27
N GLU A 105 -2.45 31.04 4.88
CA GLU A 105 -3.28 30.18 4.04
C GLU A 105 -4.32 29.39 4.83
N GLN A 106 -4.22 29.34 6.17
CA GLN A 106 -5.10 28.56 7.05
C GLN A 106 -5.34 27.13 6.55
N ARG A 107 -4.27 26.49 6.10
CA ARG A 107 -4.34 25.22 5.40
C ARG A 107 -4.69 24.07 6.35
N HIS A 108 -5.64 23.25 5.97
CA HIS A 108 -5.96 22.01 6.69
C HIS A 108 -4.79 21.03 6.65
N THR A 109 -4.63 20.22 7.68
CA THR A 109 -3.56 19.21 7.76
C THR A 109 -4.15 17.82 7.84
N ILE A 110 -3.60 16.90 7.06
CA ILE A 110 -3.81 15.46 7.19
C ILE A 110 -2.53 14.83 7.74
N VAL A 111 -2.66 14.14 8.88
CA VAL A 111 -1.57 13.37 9.48
C VAL A 111 -1.80 11.89 9.11
N PHE A 112 -0.95 11.37 8.25
CA PHE A 112 -0.96 9.97 7.83
C PHE A 112 0.03 9.17 8.68
N VAL A 113 -0.46 8.13 9.36
CA VAL A 113 0.34 7.24 10.20
C VAL A 113 0.41 5.87 9.55
N ASP A 114 1.57 5.55 8.95
CA ASP A 114 1.80 4.24 8.34
C ASP A 114 2.13 3.19 9.40
N GLU A 115 1.54 2.00 9.27
CA GLU A 115 1.62 0.88 10.22
C GLU A 115 1.23 1.30 11.65
N CYS A 116 0.11 2.03 11.79
CA CYS A 116 -0.34 2.65 13.05
C CYS A 116 -0.49 1.66 14.22
N HIS A 117 -0.67 0.37 13.95
CA HIS A 117 -0.69 -0.70 14.95
C HIS A 117 0.65 -0.87 15.72
N ARG A 118 1.76 -0.35 15.17
CA ARG A 118 3.08 -0.39 15.82
C ARG A 118 3.20 0.61 16.97
N PHE A 119 2.35 1.62 17.01
CA PHE A 119 2.31 2.55 18.12
C PHE A 119 1.68 1.90 19.35
N ASN A 120 2.30 2.08 20.52
CA ASN A 120 1.69 1.67 21.79
C ASN A 120 0.48 2.57 22.12
N LYS A 121 -0.31 2.16 23.12
CA LYS A 121 -1.53 2.87 23.54
C LYS A 121 -1.29 4.34 23.87
N SER A 122 -0.21 4.67 24.59
CA SER A 122 0.10 6.07 24.96
C SER A 122 0.45 6.92 23.74
N GLN A 123 1.11 6.33 22.71
CA GLN A 123 1.40 7.01 21.46
C GLN A 123 0.14 7.23 20.64
N GLN A 124 -0.77 6.26 20.62
CA GLN A 124 -2.07 6.41 19.96
C GLN A 124 -2.94 7.46 20.68
N ASP A 125 -2.92 7.50 22.02
CA ASP A 125 -3.63 8.49 22.82
C ASP A 125 -3.14 9.92 22.57
N ALA A 126 -1.87 10.09 22.21
CA ALA A 126 -1.29 11.40 21.93
C ALA A 126 -1.96 12.11 20.72
N PHE A 127 -2.61 11.38 19.82
CA PHE A 127 -3.37 11.98 18.72
C PHE A 127 -4.75 12.50 19.12
N LEU A 128 -5.36 11.93 20.19
CA LEU A 128 -6.77 12.17 20.53
C LEU A 128 -7.13 13.64 20.74
N PRO A 129 -6.39 14.43 21.53
CA PRO A 129 -6.74 15.85 21.77
C PRO A 129 -6.77 16.66 20.47
N HIS A 130 -5.91 16.30 19.52
CA HIS A 130 -5.72 17.01 18.27
C HIS A 130 -6.76 16.61 17.21
N VAL A 131 -7.17 15.35 17.22
CA VAL A 131 -8.29 14.85 16.40
C VAL A 131 -9.61 15.43 16.89
N GLU A 132 -9.83 15.45 18.22
CA GLU A 132 -11.02 16.03 18.85
C GLU A 132 -11.16 17.55 18.61
N SER A 133 -10.06 18.27 18.68
CA SER A 133 -10.05 19.73 18.42
C SER A 133 -10.13 20.07 16.91
N GLY A 134 -10.08 19.06 16.02
CA GLY A 134 -10.05 19.29 14.57
C GLY A 134 -8.77 19.97 14.07
N LEU A 135 -7.66 19.90 14.86
CA LEU A 135 -6.38 20.49 14.45
C LEU A 135 -5.88 19.84 13.15
N PHE A 136 -6.07 18.53 13.02
CA PHE A 136 -5.78 17.79 11.81
C PHE A 136 -6.75 16.61 11.63
N THR A 137 -6.85 16.10 10.41
CA THR A 137 -7.50 14.84 10.09
C THR A 137 -6.49 13.71 10.26
N PHE A 138 -6.82 12.69 11.05
CA PHE A 138 -6.00 11.52 11.25
C PHE A 138 -6.34 10.44 10.20
N ILE A 139 -5.32 9.92 9.51
CA ILE A 139 -5.47 8.74 8.63
C ILE A 139 -4.46 7.69 9.08
N GLY A 140 -4.94 6.62 9.71
CA GLY A 140 -4.11 5.47 10.06
C GLY A 140 -4.10 4.44 8.92
N ALA A 141 -2.94 3.85 8.61
CA ALA A 141 -2.85 2.67 7.75
C ALA A 141 -2.35 1.48 8.56
N THR A 142 -2.95 0.32 8.35
CA THR A 142 -2.57 -0.91 9.06
C THR A 142 -2.83 -2.15 8.22
N THR A 143 -1.99 -3.17 8.39
CA THR A 143 -2.22 -4.52 7.88
C THR A 143 -2.90 -5.43 8.90
N GLU A 144 -2.87 -5.05 10.18
CA GLU A 144 -3.45 -5.80 11.29
C GLU A 144 -4.89 -5.37 11.58
N ASN A 145 -5.67 -6.25 12.20
CA ASN A 145 -7.06 -5.94 12.53
C ASN A 145 -7.14 -4.79 13.56
N PRO A 146 -7.69 -3.63 13.17
CA PRO A 146 -7.72 -2.45 14.03
C PRO A 146 -8.52 -2.65 15.32
N SER A 147 -9.46 -3.58 15.37
CA SER A 147 -10.24 -3.88 16.58
C SER A 147 -9.38 -4.43 17.72
N PHE A 148 -8.22 -5.01 17.41
CA PHE A 148 -7.31 -5.56 18.43
C PHE A 148 -6.12 -4.62 18.70
N GLU A 149 -5.68 -3.89 17.67
CA GLU A 149 -4.40 -3.17 17.70
C GLU A 149 -4.56 -1.66 17.91
N VAL A 150 -5.72 -1.10 17.56
CA VAL A 150 -5.99 0.32 17.73
C VAL A 150 -6.86 0.55 18.96
N ASN A 151 -6.53 1.56 19.76
CA ASN A 151 -7.31 1.85 20.95
C ASN A 151 -8.76 2.27 20.63
N SER A 152 -9.68 1.94 21.51
CA SER A 152 -11.11 2.18 21.33
C SER A 152 -11.45 3.68 21.23
N ALA A 153 -10.67 4.55 21.87
CA ALA A 153 -10.88 5.99 21.83
C ALA A 153 -10.59 6.57 20.43
N LEU A 154 -9.55 6.07 19.76
CA LEU A 154 -9.25 6.46 18.39
C LEU A 154 -10.24 5.85 17.40
N LEU A 155 -10.61 4.57 17.60
CA LEU A 155 -11.64 3.89 16.77
C LEU A 155 -13.01 4.57 16.83
N SER A 156 -13.38 5.15 17.97
CA SER A 156 -14.66 5.87 18.09
C SER A 156 -14.70 7.20 17.32
N ARG A 157 -13.55 7.68 16.86
CA ARG A 157 -13.38 8.97 16.15
C ARG A 157 -12.93 8.82 14.69
N ALA A 158 -12.65 7.62 14.26
CA ALA A 158 -12.16 7.33 12.93
C ALA A 158 -13.00 6.25 12.25
N ALA A 159 -13.46 6.51 11.04
CA ALA A 159 -14.14 5.51 10.22
C ALA A 159 -13.14 4.43 9.78
N VAL A 160 -13.53 3.15 9.81
CA VAL A 160 -12.68 2.06 9.34
C VAL A 160 -13.07 1.68 7.92
N TYR A 161 -12.13 1.78 7.00
CA TYR A 161 -12.27 1.34 5.61
C TYR A 161 -11.42 0.10 5.35
N VAL A 162 -12.06 -0.96 4.90
CA VAL A 162 -11.40 -2.25 4.65
C VAL A 162 -11.02 -2.35 3.19
N LEU A 163 -9.72 -2.31 2.90
CA LEU A 163 -9.19 -2.52 1.55
C LEU A 163 -9.03 -4.02 1.29
N GLN A 164 -9.48 -4.44 0.13
CA GLN A 164 -9.37 -5.83 -0.30
C GLN A 164 -8.12 -6.06 -1.16
N PRO A 165 -7.57 -7.29 -1.20
CA PRO A 165 -6.57 -7.66 -2.20
C PRO A 165 -7.08 -7.32 -3.60
N LEU A 166 -6.20 -6.90 -4.49
CA LEU A 166 -6.56 -6.66 -5.89
C LEU A 166 -6.82 -7.99 -6.59
N ASN A 167 -7.91 -8.06 -7.35
CA ASN A 167 -8.20 -9.25 -8.12
C ASN A 167 -7.33 -9.35 -9.39
N ALA A 168 -7.39 -10.47 -10.11
CA ALA A 168 -6.57 -10.70 -11.30
C ALA A 168 -6.84 -9.65 -12.41
N GLN A 169 -8.08 -9.18 -12.57
CA GLN A 169 -8.42 -8.15 -13.55
C GLN A 169 -7.85 -6.79 -13.16
N ASP A 170 -7.86 -6.44 -11.87
CA ASP A 170 -7.24 -5.22 -11.36
C ASP A 170 -5.73 -5.23 -11.60
N LEU A 171 -5.07 -6.36 -11.30
CA LEU A 171 -3.63 -6.51 -11.51
C LEU A 171 -3.28 -6.49 -13.00
N GLN A 172 -4.10 -7.07 -13.89
CA GLN A 172 -3.95 -6.97 -15.34
C GLN A 172 -3.97 -5.51 -15.81
N GLN A 173 -4.92 -4.72 -15.35
CA GLN A 173 -4.99 -3.29 -15.68
C GLN A 173 -3.74 -2.52 -15.22
N ILE A 174 -3.14 -2.91 -14.08
CA ILE A 174 -1.88 -2.33 -13.61
C ILE A 174 -0.72 -2.72 -14.53
N VAL A 175 -0.66 -3.98 -14.99
CA VAL A 175 0.34 -4.42 -15.98
C VAL A 175 0.19 -3.62 -17.27
N ASP A 176 -1.02 -3.51 -17.82
CA ASP A 176 -1.29 -2.80 -19.06
C ASP A 176 -0.89 -1.32 -18.95
N ARG A 177 -1.20 -0.67 -17.84
CA ARG A 177 -0.75 0.70 -17.55
C ARG A 177 0.77 0.80 -17.47
N ALA A 178 1.43 -0.16 -16.83
CA ALA A 178 2.88 -0.17 -16.71
C ALA A 178 3.56 -0.32 -18.07
N LEU A 179 3.06 -1.19 -18.93
CA LEU A 179 3.54 -1.38 -20.31
C LEU A 179 3.34 -0.14 -21.16
N ALA A 180 2.18 0.52 -21.05
CA ALA A 180 1.87 1.73 -21.82
C ALA A 180 2.71 2.95 -21.42
N GLN A 181 3.10 3.06 -20.15
CA GLN A 181 3.76 4.26 -19.60
C GLN A 181 5.26 4.08 -19.32
N SER A 182 5.82 2.91 -19.57
CA SER A 182 7.21 2.60 -19.24
C SER A 182 7.87 1.78 -20.34
N ALA A 183 9.19 1.92 -20.47
CA ALA A 183 9.99 1.15 -21.43
C ALA A 183 10.20 -0.29 -20.93
N ILE A 184 9.12 -1.03 -20.79
CA ILE A 184 9.14 -2.46 -20.43
C ILE A 184 8.95 -3.26 -21.73
N PRO A 185 9.76 -4.31 -21.98
CA PRO A 185 9.54 -5.19 -23.13
C PRO A 185 8.17 -5.85 -23.10
N THR A 186 7.71 -6.31 -24.26
CA THR A 186 6.45 -7.06 -24.37
C THR A 186 6.49 -8.31 -23.49
N LEU A 187 5.39 -8.61 -22.81
CA LEU A 187 5.24 -9.84 -22.03
C LEU A 187 4.37 -10.83 -22.79
N GLU A 188 4.78 -12.10 -22.78
CA GLU A 188 3.93 -13.21 -23.20
C GLU A 188 2.75 -13.38 -22.21
N ALA A 189 1.58 -13.80 -22.70
CA ALA A 189 0.39 -13.97 -21.85
C ALA A 189 0.65 -14.89 -20.64
N ALA A 190 1.33 -16.01 -20.84
CA ALA A 190 1.70 -16.91 -19.74
C ALA A 190 2.63 -16.26 -18.69
N ALA A 191 3.50 -15.34 -19.13
CA ALA A 191 4.34 -14.56 -18.20
C ALA A 191 3.51 -13.56 -17.38
N VAL A 192 2.52 -12.93 -18.00
CA VAL A 192 1.59 -12.03 -17.32
C VAL A 192 0.77 -12.77 -16.27
N ASP A 193 0.17 -13.91 -16.64
CA ASP A 193 -0.62 -14.74 -15.73
C ASP A 193 0.20 -15.17 -14.50
N ARG A 194 1.45 -15.56 -14.73
CA ARG A 194 2.36 -15.93 -13.64
C ARG A 194 2.73 -14.76 -12.75
N LEU A 195 2.95 -13.57 -13.32
CA LEU A 195 3.22 -12.35 -12.54
C LEU A 195 2.04 -11.97 -11.66
N ILE A 196 0.82 -12.05 -12.20
CA ILE A 196 -0.41 -11.77 -11.48
C ILE A 196 -0.59 -12.75 -10.33
N ALA A 197 -0.42 -14.05 -10.58
CA ALA A 197 -0.47 -15.08 -9.55
C ALA A 197 0.59 -14.84 -8.45
N TYR A 198 1.82 -14.48 -8.84
CA TYR A 198 2.89 -14.18 -7.89
C TYR A 198 2.62 -12.91 -7.07
N ALA A 199 1.98 -11.90 -7.65
CA ALA A 199 1.64 -10.65 -6.96
C ALA A 199 0.61 -10.85 -5.84
N ASP A 200 -0.31 -11.81 -5.99
CA ASP A 200 -1.28 -12.23 -4.97
C ASP A 200 -2.02 -11.02 -4.36
N GLY A 201 -2.59 -10.18 -5.21
CA GLY A 201 -3.33 -8.99 -4.80
C GLY A 201 -2.50 -7.78 -4.40
N ASP A 202 -1.17 -7.85 -4.45
CA ASP A 202 -0.25 -6.77 -4.06
C ASP A 202 0.31 -6.04 -5.30
N ALA A 203 -0.22 -4.83 -5.60
CA ALA A 203 0.26 -3.99 -6.71
C ALA A 203 1.72 -3.57 -6.56
N ARG A 204 2.22 -3.37 -5.34
CA ARG A 204 3.62 -2.99 -5.10
C ARG A 204 4.56 -4.12 -5.47
N ARG A 205 4.22 -5.35 -5.07
CA ARG A 205 4.97 -6.56 -5.45
C ARG A 205 4.98 -6.74 -6.98
N LEU A 206 3.84 -6.57 -7.63
CA LEU A 206 3.72 -6.62 -9.09
C LEU A 206 4.66 -5.64 -9.77
N LEU A 207 4.56 -4.36 -9.41
CA LEU A 207 5.33 -3.28 -10.04
C LEU A 207 6.83 -3.39 -9.77
N ASN A 208 7.24 -3.76 -8.56
CA ASN A 208 8.65 -4.01 -8.24
C ASN A 208 9.22 -5.19 -9.03
N THR A 209 8.40 -6.23 -9.25
CA THR A 209 8.79 -7.38 -10.07
C THR A 209 8.93 -6.99 -11.52
N LEU A 210 7.98 -6.24 -12.07
CA LEU A 210 8.04 -5.71 -13.44
C LEU A 210 9.28 -4.82 -13.65
N GLU A 211 9.61 -3.96 -12.68
CA GLU A 211 10.82 -3.12 -12.74
C GLU A 211 12.09 -3.97 -12.78
N THR A 212 12.15 -5.01 -11.94
CA THR A 212 13.30 -5.94 -11.93
C THR A 212 13.46 -6.65 -13.28
N LEU A 213 12.35 -7.12 -13.87
CA LEU A 213 12.35 -7.76 -15.19
C LEU A 213 12.75 -6.79 -16.29
N ALA A 214 12.28 -5.54 -16.25
CA ALA A 214 12.65 -4.52 -17.23
C ALA A 214 14.15 -4.21 -17.20
N ILE A 215 14.75 -4.11 -16.01
CA ILE A 215 16.20 -3.90 -15.85
C ILE A 215 16.98 -5.09 -16.41
N ALA A 216 16.59 -6.31 -16.08
CA ALA A 216 17.25 -7.52 -16.57
C ALA A 216 17.13 -7.66 -18.10
N ALA A 217 15.94 -7.40 -18.65
CA ALA A 217 15.69 -7.46 -20.08
C ALA A 217 16.53 -6.41 -20.86
N MET A 218 16.70 -5.22 -20.30
CA MET A 218 17.55 -4.18 -20.88
C MET A 218 19.02 -4.66 -20.95
N GLN A 219 19.51 -5.32 -19.92
CA GLN A 219 20.90 -5.84 -19.87
C GLN A 219 21.10 -7.00 -20.87
N GLU A 220 20.15 -7.92 -20.96
CA GLU A 220 20.20 -9.07 -21.88
C GLU A 220 19.71 -8.73 -23.30
N LYS A 221 19.25 -7.49 -23.56
CA LYS A 221 18.63 -7.02 -24.82
C LYS A 221 17.45 -7.94 -25.24
N THR A 222 16.65 -8.34 -24.27
CA THR A 222 15.48 -9.19 -24.49
C THR A 222 14.31 -8.30 -24.94
N GLU A 223 13.73 -8.59 -26.10
CA GLU A 223 12.60 -7.83 -26.66
C GLU A 223 11.24 -8.34 -26.15
N THR A 224 11.18 -9.62 -25.80
CA THR A 224 9.95 -10.27 -25.28
C THR A 224 10.28 -11.08 -24.04
N ILE A 225 9.56 -10.82 -22.96
CA ILE A 225 9.65 -11.56 -21.71
C ILE A 225 8.74 -12.78 -21.82
N THR A 226 9.33 -13.97 -22.04
CA THR A 226 8.61 -15.24 -22.04
C THR A 226 8.48 -15.79 -20.62
N ASP A 227 7.55 -16.72 -20.40
CA ASP A 227 7.38 -17.41 -19.12
C ASP A 227 8.67 -18.14 -18.68
N ALA A 228 9.34 -18.81 -19.61
CA ALA A 228 10.60 -19.50 -19.33
C ALA A 228 11.73 -18.52 -18.94
N TRP A 229 11.83 -17.37 -19.60
CA TRP A 229 12.81 -16.34 -19.28
C TRP A 229 12.53 -15.69 -17.92
N LEU A 230 11.25 -15.40 -17.64
CA LEU A 230 10.80 -14.88 -16.36
C LEU A 230 11.21 -15.82 -15.20
N LEU A 231 10.96 -17.13 -15.35
CA LEU A 231 11.38 -18.14 -14.37
C LEU A 231 12.90 -18.22 -14.22
N LYS A 232 13.66 -18.02 -15.28
CA LYS A 232 15.13 -17.94 -15.21
C LYS A 232 15.60 -16.75 -14.37
N VAL A 233 15.01 -15.56 -14.58
CA VAL A 233 15.41 -14.31 -13.92
C VAL A 233 14.95 -14.25 -12.46
N LEU A 234 13.71 -14.60 -12.18
CA LEU A 234 13.14 -14.56 -10.83
C LEU A 234 13.46 -15.80 -9.98
N GLY A 235 13.86 -16.87 -10.63
CA GLY A 235 14.46 -18.08 -10.06
C GLY A 235 13.74 -18.64 -8.84
N GLU A 236 14.51 -18.89 -7.77
CA GLU A 236 14.03 -19.51 -6.53
C GLU A 236 12.97 -18.69 -5.77
N ARG A 237 12.86 -17.37 -6.00
CA ARG A 237 11.87 -16.52 -5.32
C ARG A 237 10.45 -16.90 -5.69
N MET A 238 10.21 -17.20 -6.97
CA MET A 238 8.88 -17.65 -7.42
C MET A 238 8.60 -19.11 -7.05
N ARG A 239 9.62 -19.97 -7.08
CA ARG A 239 9.47 -21.38 -6.69
C ARG A 239 9.13 -21.55 -5.21
N ARG A 240 9.66 -20.66 -4.35
CA ARG A 240 9.34 -20.66 -2.91
C ARG A 240 7.91 -20.21 -2.64
N TYR A 241 7.37 -19.32 -3.48
CA TYR A 241 6.01 -18.82 -3.33
C TYR A 241 4.97 -19.86 -3.76
N ASP A 242 5.20 -20.56 -4.86
CA ASP A 242 4.36 -21.70 -5.31
C ASP A 242 4.31 -22.82 -4.25
N LYS A 243 5.43 -23.08 -3.58
CA LYS A 243 5.48 -24.06 -2.48
C LYS A 243 4.87 -23.54 -1.17
N GLY A 244 4.88 -22.23 -0.93
CA GLY A 244 4.38 -21.63 0.31
C GLY A 244 2.86 -21.39 0.31
N GLY A 245 2.26 -21.08 -0.84
CA GLY A 245 0.83 -20.79 -0.97
C GLY A 245 -0.01 -22.06 -0.86
N GLU A 246 0.20 -23.02 -1.71
CA GLU A 246 -0.54 -24.29 -1.72
C GLU A 246 -0.26 -25.12 -0.46
N GLN A 247 1.00 -25.26 -0.06
CA GLN A 247 1.36 -25.96 1.18
C GLN A 247 0.81 -25.29 2.44
N PHE A 248 0.76 -23.97 2.52
CA PHE A 248 0.21 -23.27 3.68
C PHE A 248 -1.31 -23.49 3.78
N TYR A 249 -2.04 -23.38 2.67
CA TYR A 249 -3.48 -23.67 2.64
C TYR A 249 -3.78 -25.15 2.86
N ASP A 250 -2.97 -26.05 2.30
CA ASP A 250 -3.08 -27.49 2.52
C ASP A 250 -2.77 -27.86 3.96
N THR A 251 -1.76 -27.25 4.58
CA THR A 251 -1.42 -27.47 6.00
C THR A 251 -2.51 -26.93 6.93
N ILE A 252 -3.03 -25.73 6.68
CA ILE A 252 -4.17 -25.19 7.45
C ILE A 252 -5.43 -26.04 7.25
N SER A 253 -5.70 -26.46 6.02
CA SER A 253 -6.84 -27.33 5.69
C SER A 253 -6.71 -28.70 6.36
N ALA A 254 -5.50 -29.28 6.38
CA ALA A 254 -5.20 -30.52 7.06
C ALA A 254 -5.35 -30.36 8.59
N LEU A 255 -4.80 -29.30 9.16
CA LEU A 255 -4.96 -28.96 10.59
C LEU A 255 -6.44 -28.80 10.96
N HIS A 256 -7.22 -28.04 10.18
CA HIS A 256 -8.67 -27.89 10.43
C HIS A 256 -9.42 -29.22 10.33
N LYS A 257 -9.03 -30.11 9.41
CA LYS A 257 -9.65 -31.44 9.28
C LYS A 257 -9.29 -32.35 10.45
N SER A 258 -8.02 -32.34 10.90
CA SER A 258 -7.56 -33.13 12.03
C SER A 258 -8.21 -32.66 13.35
N VAL A 259 -8.28 -31.36 13.57
CA VAL A 259 -8.98 -30.78 14.76
C VAL A 259 -10.47 -31.13 14.73
N ARG A 260 -11.14 -31.05 13.58
CA ARG A 260 -12.55 -31.50 13.45
C ARG A 260 -12.74 -32.99 13.64
N GLY A 261 -11.75 -33.78 13.24
CA GLY A 261 -11.74 -35.24 13.43
C GLY A 261 -11.37 -35.66 14.84
N SER A 262 -10.98 -34.73 15.73
CA SER A 262 -10.45 -35.02 17.07
C SER A 262 -9.26 -35.97 17.03
N ASP A 263 -8.41 -35.83 16.01
CA ASP A 263 -7.19 -36.62 15.83
C ASP A 263 -5.96 -35.78 16.23
N PRO A 264 -5.44 -35.94 17.47
CA PRO A 264 -4.32 -35.15 17.95
C PRO A 264 -3.01 -35.50 17.25
N ASP A 265 -2.84 -36.74 16.78
CA ASP A 265 -1.60 -37.18 16.13
C ASP A 265 -1.48 -36.63 14.71
N ALA A 266 -2.60 -36.45 14.02
CA ALA A 266 -2.64 -35.80 12.71
C ALA A 266 -2.56 -34.26 12.77
N SER A 267 -2.60 -33.67 13.98
CA SER A 267 -2.52 -32.21 14.18
C SER A 267 -1.08 -31.75 14.46
N LEU A 268 -0.16 -32.65 14.74
CA LEU A 268 1.27 -32.41 14.95
C LEU A 268 2.05 -32.57 13.63
#